data_c6bf55852e80c4c1e7e01d4436fc2547
#
_entry.id   c6bf55852e80c4c1e7e01d4436fc2547
#
_cell.length_a   1.000
_cell.length_b   1.000
_cell.length_c   1.000
_cell.angle_alpha   90.00
_cell.angle_beta   90.00
_cell.angle_gamma   90.00
#
_symmetry.space_group_name_H-M   'P 1'
#
loop_
_entity.id
_entity.type
_entity.pdbx_description
1 polymer ?
#
loop_
_entity_poly.entity_id
_entity_poly.type
_entity_poly.pdbx_seq_one_letter_code
_entity_poly.pdbx_strand_id
1 'polypeptide(L)'
;MSPLSPLQRVVFTARSAAQFLTAAARADLLGNEGSPRSALLTLPTLARYRFTTAREIEQAAHTVPDRNALIDDNGVLSYRDLATQAKTVARRLLAIKRERGLDTLRIGVMARNGRGIIIPMAAKGYAGAELFLLNVGSSPEQLDGIFKENNINVLFIDDEFADRFPEDMGSITTIWAHTSDNHGEDLTLDRMIRGGAASLPALPTFPQHGNIVLMSSGTTGIPKGILRPEPVFPMVVGGYLSAVPWRAGLNVQCTASMFHTWGWSAVNLVFATRSTVVTTRHFDPEKAFRQVRDYRCEGMVSSPIFFKQMLDLPNNDTWDTSSLEFIASAGNALTPLLVERTIERFGPILANYYGSTELALAACANAETVAKKLTAVGKVPPGTVLRLYDDNGNEVPHGEVGRIFLTNETALKGYSNPDTEIVRINGLIQIGDLGYFDEDGDLHVLSRNDDMIIVGGENVHPQSVTEVLERMPGVFEVHSGGVDDEHTFKRIAVWVVRTDDETGRTVTADAVRTWVRDNLADHSIPRDVNFVDSLPRNATGKVVPRNLPPSTRED
;
A
#
# COMPACT_ATOMS: atom_id res chain seq x y z
N MET A 1 -24.08 8.86 13.67
CA MET A 1 -24.24 10.31 13.36
C MET A 1 -22.88 10.87 12.99
N SER A 2 -22.76 12.00 12.29
CA SER A 2 -21.44 12.58 11.98
C SER A 2 -20.91 13.33 13.20
N PRO A 3 -19.59 13.30 13.47
CA PRO A 3 -18.98 14.06 14.57
C PRO A 3 -19.01 15.59 14.34
N LEU A 4 -19.40 16.03 13.14
CA LEU A 4 -19.48 17.44 12.75
C LEU A 4 -20.95 17.88 12.69
N SER A 5 -21.26 19.05 13.25
CA SER A 5 -22.55 19.72 13.06
C SER A 5 -22.77 20.11 11.57
N PRO A 6 -24.00 20.40 11.13
CA PRO A 6 -24.26 20.76 9.74
C PRO A 6 -23.40 21.95 9.24
N LEU A 7 -23.23 22.98 10.04
CA LEU A 7 -22.41 24.16 9.69
C LEU A 7 -20.91 23.78 9.62
N GLN A 8 -20.43 23.02 10.59
CA GLN A 8 -19.03 22.53 10.59
C GLN A 8 -18.76 21.67 9.37
N ARG A 9 -19.71 20.84 8.91
CA ARG A 9 -19.55 20.06 7.67
C ARG A 9 -19.37 20.95 6.45
N VAL A 10 -20.18 21.97 6.29
CA VAL A 10 -20.07 22.89 5.15
C VAL A 10 -18.71 23.57 5.12
N VAL A 11 -18.27 24.12 6.27
CA VAL A 11 -16.96 24.77 6.40
C VAL A 11 -15.81 23.78 6.14
N PHE A 12 -15.88 22.59 6.73
CA PHE A 12 -14.90 21.53 6.55
C PHE A 12 -14.80 21.10 5.08
N THR A 13 -15.94 20.85 4.42
CA THR A 13 -15.96 20.44 3.00
C THR A 13 -15.39 21.54 2.10
N ALA A 14 -15.78 22.80 2.31
CA ALA A 14 -15.27 23.92 1.52
C ALA A 14 -13.75 24.10 1.69
N ARG A 15 -13.24 24.02 2.93
CA ARG A 15 -11.80 24.08 3.22
C ARG A 15 -11.05 22.92 2.59
N SER A 16 -11.54 21.70 2.74
CA SER A 16 -10.92 20.49 2.18
C SER A 16 -10.89 20.53 0.66
N ALA A 17 -11.97 20.99 0.02
CA ALA A 17 -12.04 21.17 -1.42
C ALA A 17 -11.01 22.22 -1.90
N ALA A 18 -10.87 23.35 -1.21
CA ALA A 18 -9.87 24.36 -1.55
C ALA A 18 -8.45 23.85 -1.41
N GLN A 19 -8.14 23.09 -0.36
CA GLN A 19 -6.83 22.46 -0.17
C GLN A 19 -6.54 21.44 -1.27
N PHE A 20 -7.51 20.57 -1.60
CA PHE A 20 -7.38 19.61 -2.69
C PHE A 20 -7.12 20.32 -4.02
N LEU A 21 -7.92 21.33 -4.38
CA LEU A 21 -7.76 22.08 -5.63
C LEU A 21 -6.39 22.76 -5.72
N THR A 22 -5.89 23.30 -4.61
CA THR A 22 -4.54 23.89 -4.56
C THR A 22 -3.46 22.84 -4.80
N ALA A 23 -3.55 21.68 -4.16
CA ALA A 23 -2.60 20.58 -4.35
C ALA A 23 -2.68 20.01 -5.77
N ALA A 24 -3.90 19.83 -6.31
CA ALA A 24 -4.15 19.35 -7.66
C ALA A 24 -3.60 20.31 -8.73
N ALA A 25 -3.73 21.62 -8.50
CA ALA A 25 -3.18 22.63 -9.41
C ALA A 25 -1.64 22.63 -9.41
N ARG A 26 -1.01 22.50 -8.22
CA ARG A 26 0.47 22.39 -8.11
C ARG A 26 1.00 21.14 -8.81
N ALA A 27 0.30 20.03 -8.67
CA ALA A 27 0.66 18.75 -9.29
C ALA A 27 0.26 18.67 -10.77
N ASP A 28 -0.38 19.71 -11.32
CA ASP A 28 -0.97 19.73 -12.66
C ASP A 28 -1.91 18.54 -12.94
N LEU A 29 -2.71 18.15 -11.94
CA LEU A 29 -3.56 16.96 -12.00
C LEU A 29 -4.61 17.04 -13.13
N LEU A 30 -5.09 18.24 -13.46
CA LEU A 30 -6.10 18.46 -14.49
C LEU A 30 -5.52 18.61 -15.90
N GLY A 31 -4.19 18.68 -16.02
CA GLY A 31 -3.47 18.61 -17.28
C GLY A 31 -3.48 19.92 -18.08
N ASN A 32 -2.53 20.81 -17.79
CA ASN A 32 -2.26 21.99 -18.62
C ASN A 32 -1.31 21.66 -19.79
N GLU A 33 -0.73 20.47 -19.80
CA GLU A 33 0.10 19.97 -20.90
C GLU A 33 -0.77 19.56 -22.09
N GLY A 34 -0.19 19.60 -23.27
CA GLY A 34 -0.82 19.13 -24.50
C GLY A 34 -1.55 20.23 -25.28
N SER A 35 -2.42 19.82 -26.18
CA SER A 35 -3.14 20.71 -27.09
C SER A 35 -4.44 21.24 -26.45
N PRO A 36 -5.01 22.37 -26.94
CA PRO A 36 -6.35 22.81 -26.53
C PRO A 36 -7.43 21.72 -26.70
N ARG A 37 -7.27 20.83 -27.70
CA ARG A 37 -8.17 19.69 -27.93
C ARG A 37 -8.09 18.68 -26.77
N SER A 38 -6.89 18.38 -26.25
CA SER A 38 -6.75 17.46 -25.11
C SER A 38 -7.36 18.03 -23.85
N ALA A 39 -7.26 19.34 -23.63
CA ALA A 39 -7.91 20.02 -22.52
C ALA A 39 -9.46 19.89 -22.57
N LEU A 40 -10.05 20.03 -23.76
CA LEU A 40 -11.49 19.83 -23.96
C LEU A 40 -11.95 18.39 -23.69
N LEU A 41 -11.07 17.39 -23.83
CA LEU A 41 -11.39 15.99 -23.55
C LEU A 41 -11.30 15.62 -22.06
N THR A 42 -10.72 16.46 -21.22
CA THR A 42 -10.53 16.16 -19.78
C THR A 42 -11.86 15.96 -19.06
N LEU A 43 -12.83 16.89 -19.23
CA LEU A 43 -14.14 16.79 -18.57
C LEU A 43 -14.99 15.61 -19.08
N PRO A 44 -15.13 15.37 -20.40
CA PRO A 44 -15.80 14.17 -20.88
C PRO A 44 -15.15 12.86 -20.40
N THR A 45 -13.82 12.80 -20.35
CA THR A 45 -13.10 11.63 -19.88
C THR A 45 -13.35 11.40 -18.39
N LEU A 46 -13.35 12.46 -17.58
CA LEU A 46 -13.70 12.39 -16.15
C LEU A 46 -15.16 11.97 -15.93
N ALA A 47 -16.09 12.53 -16.70
CA ALA A 47 -17.50 12.16 -16.61
C ALA A 47 -17.74 10.69 -16.97
N ARG A 48 -16.97 10.15 -17.94
CA ARG A 48 -17.07 8.78 -18.41
C ARG A 48 -16.45 7.76 -17.47
N TYR A 49 -15.27 8.04 -16.95
CA TYR A 49 -14.44 7.06 -16.24
C TYR A 49 -14.19 7.41 -14.76
N ARG A 50 -14.64 8.57 -14.27
CA ARG A 50 -14.40 9.08 -12.92
C ARG A 50 -12.89 9.09 -12.59
N PHE A 51 -12.52 8.91 -11.31
CA PHE A 51 -11.13 8.75 -10.88
C PHE A 51 -10.75 7.26 -10.86
N THR A 52 -10.48 6.70 -12.05
CA THR A 52 -10.10 5.31 -12.24
C THR A 52 -8.79 5.22 -13.02
N THR A 53 -8.08 4.10 -12.91
CA THR A 53 -6.88 3.83 -13.71
C THR A 53 -7.13 4.01 -15.22
N ALA A 54 -8.33 3.64 -15.70
CA ALA A 54 -8.73 3.86 -17.10
C ALA A 54 -8.79 5.36 -17.45
N ARG A 55 -9.34 6.20 -16.56
CA ARG A 55 -9.41 7.65 -16.78
C ARG A 55 -8.02 8.27 -16.82
N GLU A 56 -7.16 7.90 -15.85
CA GLU A 56 -5.81 8.46 -15.77
C GLU A 56 -5.01 8.17 -17.05
N ILE A 57 -5.03 6.92 -17.50
CA ILE A 57 -4.33 6.49 -18.71
C ILE A 57 -4.96 7.11 -19.97
N GLU A 58 -6.29 7.18 -20.07
CA GLU A 58 -6.98 7.78 -21.21
C GLU A 58 -6.69 9.27 -21.34
N GLN A 59 -6.74 10.00 -20.22
CA GLN A 59 -6.40 11.42 -20.22
C GLN A 59 -4.94 11.66 -20.65
N ALA A 60 -4.01 10.86 -20.10
CA ALA A 60 -2.61 10.97 -20.47
C ALA A 60 -2.37 10.59 -21.93
N ALA A 61 -3.05 9.56 -22.46
CA ALA A 61 -2.97 9.18 -23.86
C ALA A 61 -3.49 10.25 -24.82
N HIS A 62 -4.44 11.10 -24.38
CA HIS A 62 -4.88 12.26 -25.16
C HIS A 62 -3.95 13.46 -25.05
N THR A 63 -3.26 13.61 -23.92
CA THR A 63 -2.45 14.79 -23.59
C THR A 63 -1.00 14.63 -24.00
N VAL A 64 -0.40 13.49 -23.68
CA VAL A 64 1.03 13.16 -23.88
C VAL A 64 1.20 11.73 -24.39
N PRO A 65 0.63 11.39 -25.56
CA PRO A 65 0.51 9.99 -26.04
C PRO A 65 1.85 9.25 -26.14
N ASP A 66 2.91 9.94 -26.50
CA ASP A 66 4.22 9.35 -26.77
C ASP A 66 5.15 9.37 -25.55
N ARG A 67 4.70 9.95 -24.42
CA ARG A 67 5.43 9.87 -23.14
C ARG A 67 5.40 8.45 -22.62
N ASN A 68 6.50 8.00 -22.02
CA ASN A 68 6.57 6.72 -21.35
C ASN A 68 5.55 6.69 -20.18
N ALA A 69 4.68 5.70 -20.19
CA ALA A 69 3.73 5.44 -19.10
C ALA A 69 4.30 4.42 -18.11
N LEU A 70 4.97 3.40 -18.64
CA LEU A 70 5.48 2.28 -17.87
C LEU A 70 6.83 1.83 -18.41
N ILE A 71 7.78 1.63 -17.52
CA ILE A 71 9.05 0.95 -17.73
C ILE A 71 9.10 -0.23 -16.77
N ASP A 72 9.01 -1.44 -17.30
CA ASP A 72 9.06 -2.68 -16.54
C ASP A 72 10.04 -3.69 -17.14
N ASP A 73 10.10 -4.91 -16.61
CA ASP A 73 11.01 -5.96 -17.08
C ASP A 73 10.79 -6.35 -18.56
N ASN A 74 9.62 -6.05 -19.13
CA ASN A 74 9.28 -6.31 -20.52
C ASN A 74 9.50 -5.09 -21.44
N GLY A 75 10.17 -4.04 -20.93
CA GLY A 75 10.49 -2.84 -21.69
C GLY A 75 9.50 -1.70 -21.47
N VAL A 76 9.50 -0.76 -22.41
CA VAL A 76 8.78 0.51 -22.29
C VAL A 76 7.42 0.45 -22.98
N LEU A 77 6.41 1.02 -22.35
CA LEU A 77 5.10 1.32 -22.96
C LEU A 77 4.85 2.84 -22.90
N SER A 78 4.47 3.43 -24.02
CA SER A 78 3.92 4.78 -24.05
C SER A 78 2.49 4.81 -23.49
N TYR A 79 1.97 6.01 -23.19
CA TYR A 79 0.56 6.15 -22.80
C TYR A 79 -0.40 5.70 -23.91
N ARG A 80 -0.05 5.93 -25.18
CA ARG A 80 -0.78 5.45 -26.35
C ARG A 80 -0.86 3.92 -26.36
N ASP A 81 0.29 3.26 -26.17
CA ASP A 81 0.38 1.81 -26.18
C ASP A 81 -0.39 1.21 -25.01
N LEU A 82 -0.19 1.73 -23.81
CA LEU A 82 -0.86 1.26 -22.59
C LEU A 82 -2.40 1.40 -22.70
N ALA A 83 -2.89 2.55 -23.18
CA ALA A 83 -4.33 2.76 -23.41
C ALA A 83 -4.89 1.80 -24.47
N THR A 84 -4.15 1.59 -25.57
CA THR A 84 -4.55 0.69 -26.66
C THR A 84 -4.62 -0.75 -26.19
N GLN A 85 -3.60 -1.21 -25.47
CA GLN A 85 -3.54 -2.57 -24.91
C GLN A 85 -4.66 -2.81 -23.89
N ALA A 86 -4.86 -1.88 -22.95
CA ALA A 86 -5.91 -1.99 -21.95
C ALA A 86 -7.32 -2.00 -22.55
N LYS A 87 -7.58 -1.18 -23.58
CA LYS A 87 -8.85 -1.19 -24.33
C LYS A 87 -9.06 -2.50 -25.09
N THR A 88 -8.01 -3.07 -25.67
CA THR A 88 -8.08 -4.35 -26.37
C THR A 88 -8.43 -5.47 -25.40
N VAL A 89 -7.76 -5.52 -24.25
CA VAL A 89 -8.06 -6.47 -23.16
C VAL A 89 -9.49 -6.29 -22.65
N ALA A 90 -9.94 -5.05 -22.44
CA ALA A 90 -11.32 -4.76 -22.01
C ALA A 90 -12.37 -5.29 -23.01
N ARG A 91 -12.13 -5.15 -24.31
CA ARG A 91 -13.03 -5.68 -25.36
C ARG A 91 -13.07 -7.21 -25.37
N ARG A 92 -11.94 -7.88 -25.12
CA ARG A 92 -11.92 -9.34 -24.99
C ARG A 92 -12.63 -9.81 -23.72
N LEU A 93 -12.48 -9.11 -22.62
CA LEU A 93 -13.24 -9.37 -21.39
C LEU A 93 -14.76 -9.25 -21.64
N LEU A 94 -15.20 -8.28 -22.44
CA LEU A 94 -16.60 -8.16 -22.85
C LEU A 94 -17.04 -9.29 -23.80
N ALA A 95 -16.15 -9.81 -24.65
CA ALA A 95 -16.44 -11.01 -25.44
C ALA A 95 -16.64 -12.24 -24.54
N ILE A 96 -15.72 -12.49 -23.60
CA ILE A 96 -15.84 -13.56 -22.59
C ILE A 96 -17.15 -13.42 -21.81
N LYS A 97 -17.47 -12.19 -21.35
CA LYS A 97 -18.74 -11.91 -20.67
C LYS A 97 -19.94 -12.37 -21.49
N ARG A 98 -19.97 -12.00 -22.77
CA ARG A 98 -21.06 -12.33 -23.71
C ARG A 98 -21.15 -13.83 -24.00
N GLU A 99 -20.02 -14.47 -24.31
CA GLU A 99 -19.95 -15.89 -24.64
C GLU A 99 -20.39 -16.78 -23.48
N ARG A 100 -20.05 -16.38 -22.24
CA ARG A 100 -20.39 -17.12 -21.02
C ARG A 100 -21.73 -16.70 -20.40
N GLY A 101 -22.41 -15.70 -20.94
CA GLY A 101 -23.66 -15.18 -20.36
C GLY A 101 -23.51 -14.60 -18.96
N LEU A 102 -22.37 -13.99 -18.64
CA LEU A 102 -22.11 -13.43 -17.32
C LEU A 102 -22.86 -12.10 -17.13
N ASP A 103 -23.53 -11.93 -15.99
CA ASP A 103 -24.18 -10.67 -15.64
C ASP A 103 -23.13 -9.58 -15.31
N THR A 104 -22.09 -9.95 -14.57
CA THR A 104 -21.02 -9.05 -14.12
C THR A 104 -19.66 -9.69 -14.34
N LEU A 105 -18.71 -8.91 -14.85
CA LEU A 105 -17.30 -9.30 -14.86
C LEU A 105 -16.70 -9.06 -13.48
N ARG A 106 -16.21 -10.12 -12.84
CA ARG A 106 -15.48 -10.11 -11.58
C ARG A 106 -14.07 -10.63 -11.82
N ILE A 107 -13.13 -9.70 -11.87
CA ILE A 107 -11.76 -9.93 -12.32
C ILE A 107 -10.85 -10.04 -11.12
N GLY A 108 -10.31 -11.24 -10.85
CA GLY A 108 -9.19 -11.43 -9.92
C GLY A 108 -7.87 -11.10 -10.63
N VAL A 109 -6.94 -10.47 -9.91
CA VAL A 109 -5.58 -10.24 -10.40
C VAL A 109 -4.59 -10.64 -9.31
N MET A 110 -3.81 -11.68 -9.58
CA MET A 110 -2.71 -12.19 -8.75
C MET A 110 -1.41 -12.09 -9.55
N ALA A 111 -0.89 -10.89 -9.66
CA ALA A 111 0.30 -10.61 -10.47
C ALA A 111 1.25 -9.67 -9.72
N ARG A 112 2.54 -9.80 -10.04
CA ARG A 112 3.56 -8.88 -9.54
C ARG A 112 3.48 -7.54 -10.24
N ASN A 113 4.27 -6.57 -9.73
CA ASN A 113 4.35 -5.24 -10.31
C ASN A 113 4.71 -5.27 -11.80
N GLY A 114 4.09 -4.40 -12.60
CA GLY A 114 4.32 -4.27 -14.03
C GLY A 114 3.04 -4.33 -14.86
N ARG A 115 3.18 -4.57 -16.16
CA ARG A 115 2.03 -4.60 -17.10
C ARG A 115 1.01 -5.68 -16.79
N GLY A 116 1.43 -6.79 -16.16
CA GLY A 116 0.56 -7.90 -15.80
C GLY A 116 -0.55 -7.53 -14.81
N ILE A 117 -0.33 -6.55 -13.93
CA ILE A 117 -1.34 -6.02 -13.03
C ILE A 117 -1.96 -4.71 -13.55
N ILE A 118 -1.17 -3.81 -14.15
CA ILE A 118 -1.62 -2.48 -14.59
C ILE A 118 -2.65 -2.56 -15.72
N ILE A 119 -2.42 -3.43 -16.72
CA ILE A 119 -3.33 -3.55 -17.87
C ILE A 119 -4.71 -4.07 -17.44
N PRO A 120 -4.86 -5.15 -16.63
CA PRO A 120 -6.15 -5.55 -16.09
C PRO A 120 -6.82 -4.49 -15.22
N MET A 121 -6.07 -3.74 -14.40
CA MET A 121 -6.60 -2.61 -13.62
C MET A 121 -7.24 -1.55 -14.51
N ALA A 122 -6.59 -1.17 -15.61
CA ALA A 122 -7.13 -0.24 -16.57
C ALA A 122 -8.31 -0.84 -17.35
N ALA A 123 -8.18 -2.10 -17.81
CA ALA A 123 -9.22 -2.81 -18.56
C ALA A 123 -10.54 -2.90 -17.77
N LYS A 124 -10.48 -3.07 -16.45
CA LYS A 124 -11.64 -3.02 -15.54
C LYS A 124 -12.47 -1.76 -15.75
N GLY A 125 -11.82 -0.60 -15.77
CA GLY A 125 -12.51 0.69 -15.93
C GLY A 125 -13.14 0.86 -17.30
N TYR A 126 -12.48 0.39 -18.38
CA TYR A 126 -13.03 0.42 -19.73
C TYR A 126 -14.19 -0.56 -19.94
N ALA A 127 -14.11 -1.75 -19.36
CA ALA A 127 -15.14 -2.79 -19.49
C ALA A 127 -16.33 -2.61 -18.56
N GLY A 128 -16.19 -1.87 -17.47
CA GLY A 128 -17.21 -1.77 -16.43
C GLY A 128 -17.28 -3.02 -15.58
N ALA A 129 -16.16 -3.45 -15.00
CA ALA A 129 -16.04 -4.67 -14.20
C ALA A 129 -15.81 -4.37 -12.72
N GLU A 130 -15.88 -5.39 -11.86
CA GLU A 130 -15.33 -5.38 -10.50
C GLU A 130 -13.91 -5.95 -10.54
N LEU A 131 -13.00 -5.41 -9.72
CA LEU A 131 -11.61 -5.83 -9.67
C LEU A 131 -11.26 -6.29 -8.25
N PHE A 132 -10.63 -7.44 -8.16
CA PHE A 132 -10.13 -8.04 -6.93
C PHE A 132 -8.61 -8.14 -7.02
N LEU A 133 -7.89 -7.32 -6.24
CA LEU A 133 -6.44 -7.39 -6.15
C LEU A 133 -6.05 -8.42 -5.10
N LEU A 134 -5.51 -9.55 -5.57
CA LEU A 134 -5.19 -10.71 -4.75
C LEU A 134 -3.75 -10.64 -4.26
N ASN A 135 -3.54 -11.06 -3.02
CA ASN A 135 -2.21 -11.13 -2.46
C ASN A 135 -1.44 -12.30 -3.08
N VAL A 136 -0.27 -12.01 -3.67
CA VAL A 136 0.62 -13.03 -4.24
C VAL A 136 1.15 -14.05 -3.22
N GLY A 137 0.97 -13.80 -1.93
CA GLY A 137 1.29 -14.71 -0.83
C GLY A 137 0.13 -15.60 -0.36
N SER A 138 -1.06 -15.54 -1.00
CA SER A 138 -2.22 -16.35 -0.60
C SER A 138 -1.98 -17.84 -0.80
N SER A 139 -2.46 -18.67 0.16
CA SER A 139 -2.45 -20.13 0.02
C SER A 139 -3.57 -20.64 -0.89
N PRO A 140 -3.49 -21.91 -1.37
CA PRO A 140 -4.58 -22.51 -2.15
C PRO A 140 -5.94 -22.43 -1.46
N GLU A 141 -6.02 -22.72 -0.16
CA GLU A 141 -7.26 -22.68 0.62
C GLU A 141 -7.81 -21.24 0.73
N GLN A 142 -6.92 -20.26 0.87
CA GLN A 142 -7.31 -18.84 0.89
C GLN A 142 -7.86 -18.42 -0.47
N LEU A 143 -7.22 -18.83 -1.56
CA LEU A 143 -7.70 -18.54 -2.93
C LEU A 143 -9.04 -19.18 -3.20
N ASP A 144 -9.24 -20.46 -2.83
CA ASP A 144 -10.52 -21.15 -2.96
C ASP A 144 -11.65 -20.40 -2.25
N GLY A 145 -11.41 -20.00 -1.00
CA GLY A 145 -12.37 -19.19 -0.24
C GLY A 145 -12.66 -17.84 -0.90
N ILE A 146 -11.62 -17.13 -1.34
CA ILE A 146 -11.78 -15.84 -2.03
C ILE A 146 -12.59 -15.99 -3.32
N PHE A 147 -12.31 -17.02 -4.15
CA PHE A 147 -12.99 -17.24 -5.41
C PHE A 147 -14.48 -17.53 -5.21
N LYS A 148 -14.81 -18.37 -4.23
CA LYS A 148 -16.19 -18.75 -3.90
C LYS A 148 -16.98 -17.59 -3.29
N GLU A 149 -16.42 -16.92 -2.29
CA GLU A 149 -17.10 -15.80 -1.62
C GLU A 149 -17.37 -14.62 -2.56
N ASN A 150 -16.45 -14.36 -3.50
CA ASN A 150 -16.53 -13.19 -4.37
C ASN A 150 -17.04 -13.52 -5.78
N ASN A 151 -17.35 -14.79 -6.10
CA ASN A 151 -17.79 -15.23 -7.42
C ASN A 151 -16.88 -14.72 -8.55
N ILE A 152 -15.57 -14.84 -8.38
CA ILE A 152 -14.59 -14.44 -9.40
C ILE A 152 -14.80 -15.31 -10.63
N ASN A 153 -14.89 -14.71 -11.81
CA ASN A 153 -15.18 -15.41 -13.06
C ASN A 153 -14.09 -15.26 -14.12
N VAL A 154 -13.16 -14.32 -13.94
CA VAL A 154 -11.94 -14.16 -14.73
C VAL A 154 -10.78 -13.95 -13.78
N LEU A 155 -9.67 -14.63 -14.02
CA LEU A 155 -8.45 -14.53 -13.21
C LEU A 155 -7.25 -14.22 -14.09
N PHE A 156 -6.59 -13.09 -13.84
CA PHE A 156 -5.24 -12.82 -14.34
C PHE A 156 -4.23 -13.24 -13.28
N ILE A 157 -3.27 -14.09 -13.66
CA ILE A 157 -2.30 -14.63 -12.71
C ILE A 157 -0.94 -14.83 -13.40
N ASP A 158 0.15 -14.53 -12.68
CA ASP A 158 1.49 -14.88 -13.14
C ASP A 158 1.72 -16.39 -12.99
N ASP A 159 2.40 -17.00 -13.96
CA ASP A 159 2.63 -18.45 -14.02
C ASP A 159 3.41 -19.02 -12.82
N GLU A 160 4.24 -18.22 -12.20
CA GLU A 160 4.96 -18.59 -10.97
C GLU A 160 4.02 -18.93 -9.78
N PHE A 161 2.74 -18.61 -9.86
CA PHE A 161 1.73 -18.90 -8.83
C PHE A 161 0.79 -20.06 -9.22
N ALA A 162 1.08 -20.79 -10.29
CA ALA A 162 0.25 -21.89 -10.75
C ALA A 162 0.10 -23.02 -9.70
N ASP A 163 1.12 -23.25 -8.89
CA ASP A 163 1.12 -24.21 -7.78
C ASP A 163 0.16 -23.87 -6.65
N ARG A 164 -0.39 -22.64 -6.66
CA ARG A 164 -1.35 -22.16 -5.67
C ARG A 164 -2.80 -22.26 -6.13
N PHE A 165 -3.04 -22.82 -7.29
CA PHE A 165 -4.41 -23.05 -7.73
C PHE A 165 -5.13 -24.03 -6.79
N PRO A 166 -6.37 -23.72 -6.38
CA PRO A 166 -7.24 -24.71 -5.77
C PRO A 166 -7.43 -25.92 -6.70
N GLU A 167 -7.73 -27.08 -6.13
CA GLU A 167 -8.02 -28.30 -6.92
C GLU A 167 -9.18 -28.09 -7.89
N ASP A 168 -10.18 -27.31 -7.50
CA ASP A 168 -11.33 -26.95 -8.34
C ASP A 168 -11.33 -25.44 -8.65
N MET A 169 -10.96 -25.10 -9.88
CA MET A 169 -11.07 -23.74 -10.41
C MET A 169 -12.47 -23.43 -10.95
N GLY A 170 -13.37 -24.40 -10.94
CA GLY A 170 -14.75 -24.23 -11.43
C GLY A 170 -14.80 -23.68 -12.86
N SER A 171 -15.64 -22.67 -13.05
CA SER A 171 -15.81 -22.01 -14.35
C SER A 171 -14.95 -20.75 -14.52
N ILE A 172 -13.90 -20.55 -13.73
CA ILE A 172 -13.02 -19.35 -13.83
C ILE A 172 -12.23 -19.40 -15.14
N THR A 173 -12.30 -18.33 -15.94
CA THR A 173 -11.43 -18.16 -17.10
C THR A 173 -10.07 -17.65 -16.64
N THR A 174 -9.05 -18.50 -16.70
CA THR A 174 -7.67 -18.14 -16.34
C THR A 174 -6.95 -17.49 -17.50
N ILE A 175 -6.23 -16.41 -17.24
CA ILE A 175 -5.41 -15.65 -18.17
C ILE A 175 -4.04 -15.50 -17.53
N TRP A 176 -3.01 -16.03 -18.17
CA TRP A 176 -1.65 -15.84 -17.70
C TRP A 176 -1.21 -14.37 -17.90
N ALA A 177 -1.03 -13.64 -16.81
CA ALA A 177 -0.65 -12.22 -16.83
C ALA A 177 0.81 -12.01 -17.20
N HIS A 178 1.67 -12.94 -16.75
CA HIS A 178 3.05 -13.09 -17.16
C HIS A 178 3.36 -14.57 -17.33
N THR A 179 4.23 -14.89 -18.30
CA THR A 179 4.66 -16.25 -18.57
C THR A 179 6.18 -16.29 -18.74
N SER A 180 6.84 -17.16 -18.00
CA SER A 180 8.27 -17.49 -18.14
C SER A 180 8.50 -18.54 -19.23
N ASP A 181 7.52 -19.43 -19.44
CA ASP A 181 7.59 -20.53 -20.37
C ASP A 181 6.54 -20.43 -21.48
N ASN A 182 6.65 -21.33 -22.48
CA ASN A 182 5.65 -21.42 -23.54
C ASN A 182 4.40 -22.17 -23.04
N HIS A 183 3.30 -21.47 -22.86
CA HIS A 183 2.01 -22.00 -22.42
C HIS A 183 1.15 -22.58 -23.56
N GLY A 184 1.74 -23.04 -24.65
CA GLY A 184 1.03 -23.68 -25.74
C GLY A 184 -0.14 -22.85 -26.27
N GLU A 185 -1.38 -23.36 -26.19
CA GLU A 185 -2.61 -22.67 -26.65
C GLU A 185 -3.31 -21.86 -25.54
N ASP A 186 -2.81 -21.84 -24.32
CA ASP A 186 -3.41 -21.15 -23.19
C ASP A 186 -3.63 -19.65 -23.45
N LEU A 187 -4.64 -19.11 -22.79
CA LEU A 187 -4.94 -17.69 -22.88
C LEU A 187 -3.94 -16.87 -22.05
N THR A 188 -3.15 -16.04 -22.72
CA THR A 188 -2.18 -15.15 -22.10
C THR A 188 -2.54 -13.69 -22.32
N LEU A 189 -2.09 -12.79 -21.44
CA LEU A 189 -2.27 -11.34 -21.61
C LEU A 189 -1.70 -10.88 -22.98
N ASP A 190 -0.54 -11.37 -23.37
CA ASP A 190 0.08 -11.08 -24.65
C ASP A 190 -0.79 -11.50 -25.85
N ARG A 191 -1.42 -12.66 -25.78
CA ARG A 191 -2.36 -13.12 -26.83
C ARG A 191 -3.61 -12.26 -26.88
N MET A 192 -4.13 -11.88 -25.70
CA MET A 192 -5.26 -10.94 -25.64
C MET A 192 -4.91 -9.60 -26.31
N ILE A 193 -3.70 -9.13 -26.20
CA ILE A 193 -3.23 -7.87 -26.81
C ILE A 193 -3.03 -8.03 -28.32
N ARG A 194 -2.31 -9.07 -28.76
CA ARG A 194 -1.90 -9.25 -30.17
C ARG A 194 -3.01 -9.65 -31.13
N GLY A 195 -4.03 -10.32 -30.67
CA GLY A 195 -5.03 -10.99 -31.48
C GLY A 195 -6.07 -10.10 -32.17
N GLY A 196 -5.75 -8.87 -32.58
CA GLY A 196 -6.61 -7.99 -33.38
C GLY A 196 -7.94 -7.59 -32.71
N ALA A 197 -8.43 -6.40 -32.98
CA ALA A 197 -9.66 -5.88 -32.34
C ALA A 197 -10.89 -5.82 -33.28
N ALA A 198 -10.76 -6.19 -34.54
CA ALA A 198 -11.79 -5.90 -35.57
C ALA A 198 -13.15 -6.58 -35.29
N SER A 199 -13.16 -7.80 -34.74
CA SER A 199 -14.39 -8.56 -34.42
C SER A 199 -14.86 -8.46 -32.98
N LEU A 200 -14.16 -7.70 -32.14
CA LEU A 200 -14.47 -7.60 -30.70
C LEU A 200 -15.62 -6.63 -30.41
N PRO A 201 -16.39 -6.85 -29.34
CA PRO A 201 -17.43 -5.93 -28.90
C PRO A 201 -16.93 -4.50 -28.74
N ALA A 202 -17.78 -3.50 -29.02
CA ALA A 202 -17.47 -2.12 -28.71
C ALA A 202 -17.41 -1.90 -27.19
N LEU A 203 -16.55 -0.98 -26.74
CA LEU A 203 -16.55 -0.53 -25.35
C LEU A 203 -17.84 0.25 -25.04
N PRO A 204 -18.42 0.10 -23.85
CA PRO A 204 -19.59 0.89 -23.46
C PRO A 204 -19.24 2.39 -23.44
N THR A 205 -20.20 3.22 -23.89
CA THR A 205 -20.03 4.68 -23.86
C THR A 205 -19.89 5.19 -22.42
N PHE A 206 -20.67 4.66 -21.50
CA PHE A 206 -20.56 4.90 -20.07
C PHE A 206 -20.45 3.53 -19.39
N PRO A 207 -19.25 3.10 -19.03
CA PRO A 207 -19.07 1.83 -18.32
C PRO A 207 -19.67 1.91 -16.92
N GLN A 208 -20.20 0.77 -16.45
CA GLN A 208 -20.64 0.65 -15.06
C GLN A 208 -19.41 0.73 -14.13
N HIS A 209 -19.51 1.54 -13.06
CA HIS A 209 -18.42 1.65 -12.11
C HIS A 209 -18.54 0.55 -11.05
N GLY A 210 -17.77 -0.53 -11.25
CA GLY A 210 -17.66 -1.61 -10.27
C GLY A 210 -16.69 -1.26 -9.13
N ASN A 211 -16.77 -2.04 -8.05
CA ASN A 211 -15.87 -1.84 -6.92
C ASN A 211 -14.44 -2.28 -7.25
N ILE A 212 -13.48 -1.69 -6.52
CA ILE A 212 -12.16 -2.26 -6.33
C ILE A 212 -12.17 -2.95 -4.97
N VAL A 213 -11.82 -4.22 -4.95
CA VAL A 213 -11.77 -5.05 -3.75
C VAL A 213 -10.31 -5.36 -3.46
N LEU A 214 -9.84 -4.88 -2.32
CA LEU A 214 -8.49 -5.11 -1.83
C LEU A 214 -8.57 -6.16 -0.73
N MET A 215 -7.75 -7.20 -0.85
CA MET A 215 -7.75 -8.26 0.16
C MET A 215 -6.94 -7.85 1.38
N SER A 216 -7.55 -7.93 2.56
CA SER A 216 -6.82 -7.72 3.81
C SER A 216 -5.83 -8.87 4.03
N SER A 217 -4.69 -8.55 4.65
CA SER A 217 -3.72 -9.56 5.07
C SER A 217 -4.13 -10.28 6.37
N GLY A 218 -5.43 -10.59 6.55
CA GLY A 218 -5.96 -11.19 7.78
C GLY A 218 -5.04 -12.26 8.35
N THR A 219 -4.76 -12.18 9.64
CA THR A 219 -3.84 -13.09 10.32
C THR A 219 -4.41 -14.49 10.52
N THR A 220 -5.73 -14.67 10.34
CA THR A 220 -6.45 -15.92 10.56
C THR A 220 -7.55 -16.10 9.50
N GLY A 221 -7.53 -17.23 8.77
CA GLY A 221 -8.61 -17.62 7.86
C GLY A 221 -8.54 -17.00 6.45
N ILE A 222 -9.71 -16.93 5.79
CA ILE A 222 -9.86 -16.35 4.45
C ILE A 222 -9.67 -14.83 4.52
N PRO A 223 -8.80 -14.23 3.67
CA PRO A 223 -8.63 -12.78 3.62
C PRO A 223 -9.95 -12.05 3.33
N LYS A 224 -10.23 -11.00 4.09
CA LYS A 224 -11.45 -10.20 3.92
C LYS A 224 -11.32 -9.27 2.72
N GLY A 225 -12.27 -9.31 1.81
CA GLY A 225 -12.35 -8.36 0.69
C GLY A 225 -12.90 -7.02 1.16
N ILE A 226 -12.15 -5.95 0.97
CA ILE A 226 -12.52 -4.59 1.37
C ILE A 226 -13.05 -3.86 0.14
N LEU A 227 -14.36 -3.57 0.13
CA LEU A 227 -15.04 -2.89 -0.97
C LEU A 227 -14.72 -1.40 -0.96
N ARG A 228 -13.85 -0.95 -1.88
CA ARG A 228 -13.45 0.44 -2.00
C ARG A 228 -14.34 1.19 -2.99
N PRO A 229 -14.83 2.39 -2.63
CA PRO A 229 -15.52 3.25 -3.58
C PRO A 229 -14.54 3.88 -4.57
N GLU A 230 -15.04 4.22 -5.75
CA GLU A 230 -14.37 5.15 -6.68
C GLU A 230 -15.09 6.50 -6.57
N PRO A 231 -14.60 7.43 -5.74
CA PRO A 231 -15.28 8.70 -5.50
C PRO A 231 -15.22 9.62 -6.71
N VAL A 232 -16.24 10.48 -6.86
CA VAL A 232 -16.26 11.47 -7.95
C VAL A 232 -15.28 12.62 -7.68
N PHE A 233 -15.01 12.92 -6.40
CA PHE A 233 -14.13 14.01 -5.99
C PHE A 233 -13.30 13.58 -4.76
N PRO A 234 -12.13 12.94 -4.98
CA PRO A 234 -11.33 12.37 -3.90
C PRO A 234 -10.47 13.43 -3.20
N MET A 235 -11.03 14.22 -2.27
CA MET A 235 -10.31 15.29 -1.56
C MET A 235 -9.09 14.76 -0.78
N VAL A 236 -9.15 13.53 -0.27
CA VAL A 236 -8.04 12.88 0.45
C VAL A 236 -6.77 12.77 -0.41
N VAL A 237 -6.90 12.76 -1.73
CA VAL A 237 -5.76 12.78 -2.67
C VAL A 237 -4.91 14.04 -2.50
N GLY A 238 -5.51 15.14 -2.05
CA GLY A 238 -4.77 16.36 -1.70
C GLY A 238 -3.68 16.14 -0.65
N GLY A 239 -3.87 15.20 0.29
CA GLY A 239 -2.84 14.80 1.25
C GLY A 239 -1.64 14.13 0.57
N TYR A 240 -1.88 13.18 -0.34
CA TYR A 240 -0.80 12.55 -1.11
C TYR A 240 -0.02 13.57 -1.93
N LEU A 241 -0.71 14.49 -2.60
CA LEU A 241 -0.09 15.49 -3.48
C LEU A 241 0.65 16.60 -2.72
N SER A 242 0.28 16.88 -1.47
CA SER A 242 0.88 17.98 -0.68
C SER A 242 2.08 17.55 0.15
N ALA A 243 2.23 16.25 0.46
CA ALA A 243 3.31 15.78 1.31
C ALA A 243 4.67 15.67 0.58
N VAL A 244 4.66 15.56 -0.74
CA VAL A 244 5.86 15.51 -1.60
C VAL A 244 5.67 16.40 -2.83
N PRO A 245 6.74 16.79 -3.55
CA PRO A 245 6.67 17.70 -4.69
C PRO A 245 6.13 17.02 -5.97
N TRP A 246 4.94 16.45 -5.92
CA TRP A 246 4.27 15.90 -7.09
C TRP A 246 4.08 16.97 -8.17
N ARG A 247 4.43 16.61 -9.40
CA ARG A 247 4.16 17.38 -10.60
C ARG A 247 3.99 16.47 -11.81
N ALA A 248 3.53 17.02 -12.92
CA ALA A 248 3.40 16.27 -14.16
C ALA A 248 4.76 15.83 -14.73
N GLY A 249 4.79 14.65 -15.30
CA GLY A 249 5.92 14.18 -16.13
C GLY A 249 7.13 13.65 -15.37
N LEU A 250 7.01 13.31 -14.09
CA LEU A 250 8.07 12.68 -13.31
C LEU A 250 8.33 11.23 -13.76
N ASN A 251 9.57 10.77 -13.59
CA ASN A 251 9.90 9.36 -13.55
C ASN A 251 9.84 8.89 -12.08
N VAL A 252 8.90 8.01 -11.76
CA VAL A 252 8.67 7.57 -10.39
C VAL A 252 8.94 6.08 -10.28
N GLN A 253 9.95 5.71 -9.48
CA GLN A 253 10.19 4.33 -9.16
C GLN A 253 9.13 3.84 -8.17
N CYS A 254 8.45 2.74 -8.52
CA CYS A 254 7.41 2.11 -7.71
C CYS A 254 7.87 0.70 -7.29
N THR A 255 8.39 0.57 -6.07
CA THR A 255 8.75 -0.72 -5.48
C THR A 255 7.63 -1.28 -4.60
N ALA A 256 6.72 -0.43 -4.12
CA ALA A 256 5.55 -0.86 -3.37
C ALA A 256 4.68 -1.82 -4.19
N SER A 257 4.19 -2.89 -3.54
CA SER A 257 3.38 -3.92 -4.21
C SER A 257 2.03 -3.37 -4.68
N MET A 258 1.76 -3.43 -5.98
CA MET A 258 0.59 -2.80 -6.63
C MET A 258 -0.74 -3.50 -6.32
N PHE A 259 -0.72 -4.73 -5.80
CA PHE A 259 -1.92 -5.42 -5.32
C PHE A 259 -2.35 -4.99 -3.90
N HIS A 260 -1.56 -4.15 -3.22
CA HIS A 260 -1.92 -3.51 -1.96
C HIS A 260 -2.39 -2.07 -2.16
N THR A 261 -3.13 -1.57 -1.18
CA THR A 261 -3.69 -0.20 -1.18
C THR A 261 -2.65 0.86 -1.50
N TRP A 262 -1.44 0.77 -0.92
CA TRP A 262 -0.38 1.76 -1.13
C TRP A 262 0.12 1.76 -2.56
N GLY A 263 0.58 0.62 -3.08
CA GLY A 263 1.08 0.52 -4.45
C GLY A 263 0.02 0.84 -5.50
N TRP A 264 -1.23 0.36 -5.29
CA TRP A 264 -2.37 0.70 -6.14
C TRP A 264 -2.65 2.21 -6.16
N SER A 265 -2.71 2.86 -4.99
CA SER A 265 -2.96 4.31 -4.89
C SER A 265 -1.86 5.11 -5.56
N ALA A 266 -0.61 4.74 -5.32
CA ALA A 266 0.56 5.43 -5.86
C ALA A 266 0.64 5.34 -7.39
N VAL A 267 0.39 4.18 -7.98
CA VAL A 267 0.38 4.01 -9.46
C VAL A 267 -0.71 4.88 -10.08
N ASN A 268 -1.89 4.97 -9.47
CA ASN A 268 -2.94 5.88 -9.96
C ASN A 268 -2.50 7.36 -9.86
N LEU A 269 -1.79 7.77 -8.80
CA LEU A 269 -1.24 9.14 -8.70
C LEU A 269 -0.20 9.41 -9.80
N VAL A 270 0.69 8.45 -10.07
CA VAL A 270 1.68 8.57 -11.15
C VAL A 270 0.98 8.78 -12.50
N PHE A 271 -0.03 7.99 -12.82
CA PHE A 271 -0.78 8.15 -14.07
C PHE A 271 -1.62 9.43 -14.08
N ALA A 272 -2.23 9.82 -12.96
CA ALA A 272 -3.01 11.05 -12.85
C ALA A 272 -2.16 12.30 -13.14
N THR A 273 -0.88 12.28 -12.80
CA THR A 273 0.09 13.35 -13.12
C THR A 273 0.83 13.11 -14.44
N ARG A 274 0.39 12.18 -15.27
CA ARG A 274 0.99 11.84 -16.56
C ARG A 274 2.49 11.55 -16.45
N SER A 275 2.89 10.96 -15.34
CA SER A 275 4.25 10.58 -14.99
C SER A 275 4.55 9.15 -15.43
N THR A 276 5.82 8.74 -15.42
CA THR A 276 6.25 7.40 -15.80
C THR A 276 6.38 6.51 -14.57
N VAL A 277 5.75 5.34 -14.58
CA VAL A 277 6.00 4.28 -13.61
C VAL A 277 7.25 3.51 -14.01
N VAL A 278 8.26 3.47 -13.14
CA VAL A 278 9.45 2.62 -13.28
C VAL A 278 9.37 1.53 -12.22
N THR A 279 9.35 0.26 -12.62
CA THR A 279 9.14 -0.85 -11.69
C THR A 279 9.81 -2.15 -12.15
N THR A 280 9.80 -3.16 -11.31
CA THR A 280 10.26 -4.51 -11.62
C THR A 280 9.35 -5.52 -10.93
N ARG A 281 9.22 -6.71 -11.51
CA ARG A 281 8.39 -7.78 -10.95
C ARG A 281 8.92 -8.26 -9.60
N HIS A 282 10.19 -8.53 -9.53
CA HIS A 282 10.88 -8.93 -8.30
C HIS A 282 11.76 -7.78 -7.83
N PHE A 283 11.59 -7.40 -6.57
CA PHE A 283 12.44 -6.39 -5.98
C PHE A 283 13.87 -6.94 -5.83
N ASP A 284 14.82 -6.17 -6.31
CA ASP A 284 16.24 -6.36 -6.13
C ASP A 284 16.85 -4.99 -5.81
N PRO A 285 17.56 -4.83 -4.68
CA PRO A 285 18.02 -3.52 -4.22
C PRO A 285 19.07 -2.88 -5.15
N GLU A 286 19.97 -3.66 -5.79
CA GLU A 286 20.90 -3.11 -6.78
C GLU A 286 20.18 -2.68 -8.05
N LYS A 287 19.21 -3.48 -8.52
CA LYS A 287 18.38 -3.11 -9.66
C LYS A 287 17.57 -1.85 -9.38
N ALA A 288 17.10 -1.68 -8.15
CA ALA A 288 16.40 -0.47 -7.74
C ALA A 288 17.32 0.76 -7.85
N PHE A 289 18.55 0.70 -7.38
CA PHE A 289 19.52 1.79 -7.56
C PHE A 289 19.83 2.05 -9.05
N ARG A 290 20.02 0.99 -9.84
CA ARG A 290 20.23 1.12 -11.31
C ARG A 290 19.05 1.84 -11.97
N GLN A 291 17.81 1.49 -11.62
CA GLN A 291 16.62 2.15 -12.15
C GLN A 291 16.59 3.65 -11.80
N VAL A 292 16.89 4.02 -10.54
CA VAL A 292 16.96 5.43 -10.12
C VAL A 292 17.97 6.19 -10.98
N ARG A 293 19.17 5.65 -11.14
CA ARG A 293 20.24 6.26 -11.94
C ARG A 293 19.90 6.33 -13.42
N ASP A 294 19.55 5.20 -14.03
CA ASP A 294 19.45 5.06 -15.49
C ASP A 294 18.22 5.78 -16.06
N TYR A 295 17.13 5.78 -15.32
CA TYR A 295 15.90 6.49 -15.69
C TYR A 295 15.76 7.86 -15.01
N ARG A 296 16.79 8.29 -14.24
CA ARG A 296 16.80 9.55 -13.49
C ARG A 296 15.49 9.79 -12.75
N CYS A 297 15.10 8.80 -11.94
CA CYS A 297 13.86 8.90 -11.20
C CYS A 297 13.89 10.08 -10.21
N GLU A 298 12.88 10.95 -10.30
CA GLU A 298 12.72 12.07 -9.36
C GLU A 298 11.94 11.66 -8.11
N GLY A 299 11.14 10.61 -8.19
CA GLY A 299 10.38 10.08 -7.06
C GLY A 299 10.61 8.59 -6.84
N MET A 300 10.56 8.19 -5.58
CA MET A 300 10.49 6.78 -5.18
C MET A 300 9.24 6.57 -4.33
N VAL A 301 8.38 5.63 -4.73
CA VAL A 301 7.25 5.12 -3.95
C VAL A 301 7.58 3.74 -3.45
N SER A 302 7.70 3.59 -2.13
CA SER A 302 8.25 2.39 -1.54
C SER A 302 7.57 2.03 -0.21
N SER A 303 7.92 0.89 0.34
CA SER A 303 7.64 0.52 1.72
C SER A 303 8.96 0.41 2.49
N PRO A 304 8.96 0.60 3.82
CA PRO A 304 10.18 0.63 4.65
C PRO A 304 11.15 -0.51 4.39
N ILE A 305 10.65 -1.72 4.20
CA ILE A 305 11.51 -2.90 3.98
C ILE A 305 12.35 -2.78 2.70
N PHE A 306 11.81 -2.21 1.62
CA PHE A 306 12.52 -2.17 0.34
C PHE A 306 13.67 -1.17 0.37
N PHE A 307 13.44 0.06 0.85
CA PHE A 307 14.57 0.99 0.96
C PHE A 307 15.53 0.65 2.11
N LYS A 308 15.07 -0.07 3.18
CA LYS A 308 15.99 -0.69 4.16
C LYS A 308 16.95 -1.66 3.47
N GLN A 309 16.46 -2.56 2.61
CA GLN A 309 17.31 -3.48 1.86
C GLN A 309 18.28 -2.73 0.92
N MET A 310 17.88 -1.60 0.34
CA MET A 310 18.79 -0.74 -0.42
C MET A 310 19.88 -0.16 0.48
N LEU A 311 19.54 0.34 1.66
CA LEU A 311 20.48 0.88 2.65
C LEU A 311 21.42 -0.19 3.24
N ASP A 312 21.01 -1.45 3.26
CA ASP A 312 21.80 -2.56 3.79
C ASP A 312 22.84 -3.08 2.78
N LEU A 313 22.81 -2.63 1.51
CA LEU A 313 23.86 -2.96 0.55
C LEU A 313 25.20 -2.34 0.96
N PRO A 314 26.32 -3.10 0.95
CA PRO A 314 27.64 -2.61 1.32
C PRO A 314 28.14 -1.42 0.48
N ASN A 315 27.66 -1.30 -0.76
CA ASN A 315 28.05 -0.28 -1.73
C ASN A 315 26.91 0.72 -2.04
N ASN A 316 25.97 0.88 -1.12
CA ASN A 316 24.78 1.73 -1.36
C ASN A 316 25.13 3.20 -1.65
N ASP A 317 26.25 3.70 -1.12
CA ASP A 317 26.75 5.07 -1.28
C ASP A 317 27.39 5.34 -2.65
N THR A 318 27.74 4.30 -3.41
CA THR A 318 28.37 4.44 -4.74
C THR A 318 27.38 4.74 -5.86
N TRP A 319 26.07 4.56 -5.61
CA TRP A 319 25.03 4.75 -6.60
C TRP A 319 24.61 6.22 -6.70
N ASP A 320 24.53 6.72 -7.93
CA ASP A 320 23.99 8.07 -8.19
C ASP A 320 22.46 8.08 -7.98
N THR A 321 22.02 8.79 -6.96
CA THR A 321 20.62 9.02 -6.62
C THR A 321 20.26 10.51 -6.58
N SER A 322 21.12 11.36 -7.16
CA SER A 322 21.00 12.82 -7.14
C SER A 322 19.74 13.35 -7.85
N SER A 323 19.09 12.52 -8.66
CA SER A 323 17.81 12.86 -9.28
C SER A 323 16.62 12.77 -8.34
N LEU A 324 16.72 12.03 -7.22
CA LEU A 324 15.61 11.88 -6.28
C LEU A 324 15.29 13.18 -5.57
N GLU A 325 14.04 13.60 -5.66
CA GLU A 325 13.48 14.76 -4.98
C GLU A 325 12.60 14.35 -3.79
N PHE A 326 12.05 13.12 -3.82
CA PHE A 326 11.27 12.57 -2.72
C PHE A 326 11.30 11.04 -2.65
N ILE A 327 11.11 10.54 -1.42
CA ILE A 327 10.79 9.14 -1.12
C ILE A 327 9.46 9.15 -0.38
N ALA A 328 8.44 8.54 -0.98
CA ALA A 328 7.10 8.38 -0.40
C ALA A 328 6.98 6.98 0.22
N SER A 329 6.87 6.89 1.53
CA SER A 329 6.83 5.63 2.27
C SER A 329 5.48 5.37 2.91
N ALA A 330 4.97 4.15 2.81
CA ALA A 330 3.81 3.66 3.57
C ALA A 330 3.82 2.13 3.69
N GLY A 331 2.83 1.59 4.41
CA GLY A 331 2.56 0.15 4.50
C GLY A 331 3.15 -0.53 5.73
N ASN A 332 4.22 -0.02 6.28
CA ASN A 332 4.82 -0.45 7.55
C ASN A 332 5.22 0.76 8.38
N ALA A 333 5.44 0.55 9.68
CA ALA A 333 6.00 1.58 10.54
C ALA A 333 7.41 1.97 10.06
N LEU A 334 7.70 3.27 10.11
CA LEU A 334 9.04 3.81 9.97
C LEU A 334 9.66 3.91 11.36
N THR A 335 10.70 3.13 11.62
CA THR A 335 11.44 3.25 12.87
C THR A 335 12.36 4.48 12.83
N PRO A 336 12.64 5.12 13.97
CA PRO A 336 13.53 6.28 14.04
C PRO A 336 14.91 6.02 13.41
N LEU A 337 15.49 4.84 13.65
CA LEU A 337 16.78 4.46 13.05
C LEU A 337 16.70 4.40 11.52
N LEU A 338 15.63 3.85 10.96
CA LEU A 338 15.47 3.77 9.51
C LEU A 338 15.29 5.16 8.88
N VAL A 339 14.57 6.05 9.56
CA VAL A 339 14.42 7.46 9.15
C VAL A 339 15.78 8.14 9.10
N GLU A 340 16.57 8.04 10.18
CA GLU A 340 17.92 8.64 10.29
C GLU A 340 18.84 8.13 9.16
N ARG A 341 18.93 6.82 8.96
CA ARG A 341 19.72 6.19 7.88
C ARG A 341 19.27 6.65 6.49
N THR A 342 17.95 6.79 6.30
CA THR A 342 17.39 7.24 5.01
C THR A 342 17.77 8.69 4.73
N ILE A 343 17.68 9.56 5.74
CA ILE A 343 18.06 10.97 5.63
C ILE A 343 19.56 11.11 5.39
N GLU A 344 20.38 10.33 6.10
CA GLU A 344 21.84 10.33 5.91
C GLU A 344 22.21 9.97 4.46
N ARG A 345 21.56 8.95 3.90
CA ARG A 345 21.89 8.44 2.54
C ARG A 345 21.31 9.30 1.41
N PHE A 346 20.05 9.71 1.52
CA PHE A 346 19.33 10.36 0.43
C PHE A 346 19.05 11.84 0.65
N GLY A 347 19.39 12.38 1.83
CA GLY A 347 18.97 13.70 2.24
C GLY A 347 17.56 13.73 2.85
N PRO A 348 17.08 14.90 3.33
CA PRO A 348 15.79 15.06 4.00
C PRO A 348 14.62 15.10 2.99
N ILE A 349 14.43 14.00 2.23
CA ILE A 349 13.43 13.86 1.17
C ILE A 349 12.39 12.78 1.47
N LEU A 350 12.42 12.16 2.66
CA LEU A 350 11.50 11.09 3.07
C LEU A 350 10.19 11.66 3.59
N ALA A 351 9.08 11.25 2.99
CA ALA A 351 7.72 11.50 3.46
C ALA A 351 7.06 10.19 3.95
N ASN A 352 6.22 10.29 4.96
CA ASN A 352 5.51 9.17 5.55
C ASN A 352 3.99 9.31 5.35
N TYR A 353 3.35 8.23 4.88
CA TYR A 353 1.91 8.12 4.70
C TYR A 353 1.36 7.02 5.58
N TYR A 354 0.46 7.38 6.48
CA TYR A 354 -0.19 6.46 7.40
C TYR A 354 -1.65 6.26 7.02
N GLY A 355 -2.10 5.01 7.02
CA GLY A 355 -3.47 4.64 6.73
C GLY A 355 -3.72 3.14 6.76
N SER A 356 -4.90 2.73 6.35
CA SER A 356 -5.30 1.33 6.26
C SER A 356 -5.95 0.99 4.92
N THR A 357 -6.13 -0.30 4.68
CA THR A 357 -6.86 -0.75 3.48
C THR A 357 -8.32 -0.28 3.51
N GLU A 358 -8.93 -0.17 4.68
CA GLU A 358 -10.32 0.24 4.88
C GLU A 358 -10.55 1.74 4.62
N LEU A 359 -9.56 2.58 4.91
CA LEU A 359 -9.76 4.02 5.04
C LEU A 359 -8.81 4.86 4.17
N ALA A 360 -7.89 4.21 3.44
CA ALA A 360 -6.79 4.81 2.68
C ALA A 360 -5.88 5.66 3.58
N LEU A 361 -5.84 6.97 3.37
CA LEU A 361 -4.94 7.89 4.05
C LEU A 361 -5.58 8.46 5.32
N ALA A 362 -4.93 8.25 6.45
CA ALA A 362 -5.32 8.79 7.76
C ALA A 362 -4.50 10.04 8.14
N ALA A 363 -3.19 9.99 7.89
CA ALA A 363 -2.28 11.11 8.11
C ALA A 363 -1.11 11.07 7.11
N CYS A 364 -0.44 12.21 6.92
CA CYS A 364 0.77 12.30 6.11
C CYS A 364 1.76 13.31 6.72
N ALA A 365 3.03 12.90 6.79
CA ALA A 365 4.16 13.73 7.17
C ALA A 365 5.02 14.01 5.93
N ASN A 366 5.28 15.29 5.67
CA ASN A 366 6.24 15.68 4.64
C ASN A 366 7.68 15.48 5.15
N ALA A 367 8.66 15.66 4.28
CA ALA A 367 10.06 15.44 4.60
C ALA A 367 10.56 16.31 5.76
N GLU A 368 10.09 17.55 5.90
CA GLU A 368 10.44 18.43 7.00
C GLU A 368 9.91 17.91 8.35
N THR A 369 8.65 17.46 8.38
CA THR A 369 8.04 16.86 9.58
C THR A 369 8.78 15.59 9.98
N VAL A 370 9.05 14.68 9.02
CA VAL A 370 9.77 13.42 9.27
C VAL A 370 11.16 13.69 9.82
N ALA A 371 11.90 14.67 9.28
CA ALA A 371 13.25 15.00 9.74
C ALA A 371 13.29 15.60 11.16
N LYS A 372 12.23 16.32 11.55
CA LYS A 372 12.15 16.96 12.89
C LYS A 372 11.55 16.05 13.95
N LYS A 373 10.65 15.14 13.55
CA LYS A 373 9.83 14.31 14.43
C LYS A 373 9.82 12.87 13.89
N LEU A 374 10.83 12.09 14.25
CA LEU A 374 11.11 10.77 13.68
C LEU A 374 9.95 9.76 13.80
N THR A 375 9.04 9.96 14.76
CA THR A 375 7.91 9.07 15.05
C THR A 375 6.56 9.61 14.55
N ALA A 376 6.53 10.86 14.04
CA ALA A 376 5.29 11.45 13.58
C ALA A 376 4.82 10.85 12.24
N VAL A 377 3.53 10.53 12.17
CA VAL A 377 2.87 10.20 10.89
C VAL A 377 2.21 11.45 10.26
N GLY A 378 2.26 12.59 10.94
CA GLY A 378 1.97 13.93 10.42
C GLY A 378 0.52 14.37 10.54
N LYS A 379 0.08 15.21 9.60
CA LYS A 379 -1.22 15.88 9.63
C LYS A 379 -2.33 15.06 9.00
N VAL A 380 -3.56 15.27 9.49
CA VAL A 380 -4.78 14.73 8.89
C VAL A 380 -5.02 15.39 7.52
N PRO A 381 -5.17 14.60 6.43
CA PRO A 381 -5.33 15.14 5.08
C PRO A 381 -6.71 15.79 4.85
N PRO A 382 -6.86 16.62 3.81
CA PRO A 382 -8.15 17.17 3.39
C PRO A 382 -9.21 16.06 3.20
N GLY A 383 -10.46 16.35 3.55
CA GLY A 383 -11.56 15.38 3.42
C GLY A 383 -11.62 14.31 4.49
N THR A 384 -10.60 14.18 5.36
CA THR A 384 -10.57 13.20 6.43
C THR A 384 -10.96 13.82 7.77
N VAL A 385 -11.91 13.20 8.46
CA VAL A 385 -12.24 13.49 9.85
C VAL A 385 -11.65 12.39 10.71
N LEU A 386 -10.73 12.71 11.59
CA LEU A 386 -10.08 11.80 12.52
C LEU A 386 -10.29 12.25 13.96
N ARG A 387 -10.55 11.31 14.87
CA ARG A 387 -10.69 11.52 16.31
C ARG A 387 -10.06 10.36 17.07
N LEU A 388 -9.64 10.65 18.29
CA LEU A 388 -9.11 9.68 19.23
C LEU A 388 -10.11 9.47 20.36
N TYR A 389 -10.37 8.22 20.72
CA TYR A 389 -11.34 7.86 21.75
C TYR A 389 -10.73 6.94 22.80
N ASP A 390 -11.13 7.14 24.07
CA ASP A 390 -10.88 6.21 25.18
C ASP A 390 -11.71 4.91 25.04
N ASP A 391 -11.55 3.98 25.99
CA ASP A 391 -12.29 2.73 25.99
C ASP A 391 -13.80 2.91 26.28
N ASN A 392 -14.18 4.03 26.88
CA ASN A 392 -15.58 4.38 27.16
C ASN A 392 -16.24 5.08 25.96
N GLY A 393 -15.50 5.38 24.90
CA GLY A 393 -16.00 6.07 23.71
C GLY A 393 -16.06 7.61 23.85
N ASN A 394 -15.33 8.18 24.81
CA ASN A 394 -15.16 9.63 24.94
C ASN A 394 -13.95 10.08 24.12
N GLU A 395 -14.06 11.25 23.47
CA GLU A 395 -12.94 11.86 22.76
C GLU A 395 -11.86 12.29 23.76
N VAL A 396 -10.58 11.87 23.53
CA VAL A 396 -9.47 12.22 24.42
C VAL A 396 -8.89 13.60 24.04
N PRO A 397 -8.36 14.35 25.04
CA PRO A 397 -7.67 15.61 24.81
C PRO A 397 -6.39 15.44 23.97
N HIS A 398 -5.88 16.55 23.43
CA HIS A 398 -4.55 16.59 22.82
C HIS A 398 -3.46 16.17 23.81
N GLY A 399 -2.51 15.37 23.36
CA GLY A 399 -1.44 14.79 24.17
C GLY A 399 -1.80 13.45 24.83
N GLU A 400 -3.08 13.12 24.92
CA GLU A 400 -3.51 11.85 25.49
C GLU A 400 -3.64 10.76 24.41
N VAL A 401 -3.33 9.53 24.81
CA VAL A 401 -3.41 8.35 23.95
C VAL A 401 -4.86 7.89 23.83
N GLY A 402 -5.29 7.62 22.59
CA GLY A 402 -6.60 7.08 22.31
C GLY A 402 -6.61 6.16 21.09
N ARG A 403 -7.70 5.43 20.94
CA ARG A 403 -7.97 4.60 19.75
C ARG A 403 -8.31 5.50 18.57
N ILE A 404 -7.70 5.23 17.42
CA ILE A 404 -7.83 6.04 16.21
C ILE A 404 -9.09 5.66 15.45
N PHE A 405 -9.98 6.64 15.24
CA PHE A 405 -11.18 6.52 14.43
C PHE A 405 -11.21 7.60 13.36
N LEU A 406 -11.57 7.24 12.14
CA LEU A 406 -11.66 8.21 11.06
C LEU A 406 -12.70 7.85 10.00
N THR A 407 -13.00 8.81 9.13
CA THR A 407 -13.75 8.61 7.90
C THR A 407 -13.32 9.62 6.84
N ASN A 408 -13.42 9.24 5.59
CA ASN A 408 -13.24 10.10 4.42
C ASN A 408 -14.07 9.55 3.24
N GLU A 409 -14.01 10.20 2.07
CA GLU A 409 -14.77 9.79 0.88
C GLU A 409 -14.27 8.48 0.24
N THR A 410 -13.10 7.98 0.65
CA THR A 410 -12.55 6.70 0.20
C THR A 410 -12.73 5.58 1.22
N ALA A 411 -13.42 5.84 2.33
CA ALA A 411 -13.72 4.83 3.34
C ALA A 411 -14.48 3.65 2.73
N LEU A 412 -14.20 2.44 3.23
CA LEU A 412 -14.83 1.22 2.74
C LEU A 412 -16.37 1.33 2.75
N LYS A 413 -17.02 0.77 1.74
CA LYS A 413 -18.48 0.58 1.71
C LYS A 413 -18.91 -0.56 2.62
N GLY A 414 -18.05 -1.55 2.79
CA GLY A 414 -18.26 -2.77 3.56
C GLY A 414 -17.16 -3.78 3.23
N TYR A 415 -17.27 -4.95 3.81
CA TYR A 415 -16.48 -6.11 3.43
C TYR A 415 -17.25 -6.95 2.40
N SER A 416 -16.54 -7.80 1.65
CA SER A 416 -17.18 -8.77 0.74
C SER A 416 -18.04 -9.78 1.50
N ASN A 417 -17.59 -10.18 2.68
CA ASN A 417 -18.41 -10.91 3.64
C ASN A 417 -19.22 -9.92 4.49
N PRO A 418 -20.57 -9.87 4.33
CA PRO A 418 -21.42 -8.91 5.03
C PRO A 418 -21.48 -9.14 6.55
N ASP A 419 -21.12 -10.33 7.04
CA ASP A 419 -21.10 -10.64 8.47
C ASP A 419 -19.86 -10.08 9.19
N THR A 420 -18.93 -9.48 8.43
CA THR A 420 -17.75 -8.84 9.02
C THR A 420 -18.11 -7.52 9.67
N GLU A 421 -17.92 -7.44 10.98
CA GLU A 421 -18.24 -6.26 11.76
C GLU A 421 -17.32 -5.07 11.45
N ILE A 422 -17.89 -3.87 11.42
CA ILE A 422 -17.18 -2.59 11.31
C ILE A 422 -17.45 -1.79 12.58
N VAL A 423 -16.44 -1.67 13.44
CA VAL A 423 -16.54 -0.89 14.67
C VAL A 423 -16.63 0.61 14.36
N ARG A 424 -17.67 1.27 14.88
CA ARG A 424 -17.94 2.69 14.62
C ARG A 424 -18.28 3.46 15.88
N ILE A 425 -17.73 4.67 16.00
CA ILE A 425 -18.12 5.69 16.98
C ILE A 425 -18.47 6.97 16.22
N ASN A 426 -19.66 7.53 16.45
CA ASN A 426 -20.13 8.77 15.81
C ASN A 426 -19.98 8.79 14.26
N GLY A 427 -20.08 7.62 13.61
CA GLY A 427 -19.92 7.49 12.16
C GLY A 427 -18.48 7.40 11.67
N LEU A 428 -17.50 7.52 12.57
CA LEU A 428 -16.09 7.23 12.30
C LEU A 428 -15.83 5.74 12.46
N ILE A 429 -14.89 5.21 11.68
CA ILE A 429 -14.51 3.80 11.63
C ILE A 429 -13.18 3.62 12.37
N GLN A 430 -13.09 2.59 13.20
CA GLN A 430 -11.86 2.22 13.88
C GLN A 430 -10.82 1.69 12.90
N ILE A 431 -9.58 2.22 12.99
CA ILE A 431 -8.46 1.73 12.18
C ILE A 431 -7.69 0.58 12.86
N GLY A 432 -7.86 0.44 14.16
CA GLY A 432 -7.25 -0.61 14.98
C GLY A 432 -5.92 -0.24 15.61
N ASP A 433 -5.56 1.04 15.60
CA ASP A 433 -4.31 1.54 16.15
C ASP A 433 -4.56 2.52 17.32
N LEU A 434 -3.56 2.67 18.19
CA LEU A 434 -3.47 3.66 19.25
C LEU A 434 -2.53 4.79 18.84
N GLY A 435 -2.85 6.02 19.25
CA GLY A 435 -2.00 7.18 18.96
C GLY A 435 -2.40 8.41 19.76
N TYR A 436 -1.65 9.49 19.58
CA TYR A 436 -1.91 10.78 20.17
C TYR A 436 -1.55 11.91 19.20
N PHE A 437 -2.13 13.09 19.39
CA PHE A 437 -1.71 14.32 18.71
C PHE A 437 -0.75 15.08 19.60
N ASP A 438 0.39 15.52 19.05
CA ASP A 438 1.30 16.41 19.74
C ASP A 438 0.78 17.88 19.72
N GLU A 439 1.53 18.79 20.37
CA GLU A 439 1.18 20.21 20.48
C GLU A 439 1.06 20.91 19.12
N ASP A 440 1.80 20.47 18.12
CA ASP A 440 1.72 20.99 16.74
C ASP A 440 0.56 20.37 15.96
N GLY A 441 -0.15 19.37 16.53
CA GLY A 441 -1.24 18.61 15.92
C GLY A 441 -0.76 17.60 14.88
N ASP A 442 0.47 17.10 15.00
CA ASP A 442 0.93 15.92 14.28
C ASP A 442 0.50 14.65 15.01
N LEU A 443 0.01 13.68 14.25
CA LEU A 443 -0.38 12.38 14.79
C LEU A 443 0.88 11.51 14.97
N HIS A 444 0.95 10.86 16.13
CA HIS A 444 1.90 9.80 16.44
C HIS A 444 1.13 8.50 16.64
N VAL A 445 1.58 7.44 15.99
CA VAL A 445 1.01 6.09 16.14
C VAL A 445 1.95 5.26 17.00
N LEU A 446 1.41 4.66 18.06
CA LEU A 446 2.21 3.93 19.05
C LEU A 446 2.25 2.43 18.75
N SER A 447 1.09 1.82 18.53
CA SER A 447 0.97 0.37 18.29
C SER A 447 -0.41 0.04 17.73
N ARG A 448 -0.58 -1.22 17.31
CA ARG A 448 -1.92 -1.80 17.17
C ARG A 448 -2.58 -1.90 18.53
N ASN A 449 -3.89 -1.70 18.57
CA ASN A 449 -4.67 -1.91 19.78
C ASN A 449 -4.55 -3.36 20.29
N ASP A 450 -4.42 -4.32 19.37
CA ASP A 450 -4.30 -5.75 19.65
C ASP A 450 -2.86 -6.16 20.03
N ASP A 451 -1.86 -5.35 19.68
CA ASP A 451 -0.43 -5.63 19.93
C ASP A 451 0.05 -5.03 21.26
N MET A 452 -0.68 -4.05 21.84
CA MET A 452 -0.42 -3.60 23.20
C MET A 452 -0.69 -4.74 24.17
N ILE A 453 0.24 -4.99 25.07
CA ILE A 453 0.11 -6.05 26.07
C ILE A 453 0.15 -5.48 27.49
N ILE A 454 -0.50 -6.16 28.41
CA ILE A 454 -0.45 -5.83 29.83
C ILE A 454 0.54 -6.77 30.50
N VAL A 455 1.63 -6.22 31.01
CA VAL A 455 2.68 -6.96 31.73
C VAL A 455 2.66 -6.53 33.19
N GLY A 456 2.16 -7.40 34.05
CA GLY A 456 2.10 -7.12 35.50
C GLY A 456 1.23 -5.91 35.89
N GLY A 457 0.24 -5.56 35.05
CA GLY A 457 -0.65 -4.40 35.25
C GLY A 457 -0.24 -3.14 34.48
N GLU A 458 0.93 -3.15 33.82
CA GLU A 458 1.44 -2.03 33.03
C GLU A 458 1.22 -2.24 31.53
N ASN A 459 0.82 -1.18 30.82
CA ASN A 459 0.64 -1.20 29.37
C ASN A 459 2.01 -1.12 28.68
N VAL A 460 2.34 -2.13 27.90
CA VAL A 460 3.60 -2.21 27.15
C VAL A 460 3.31 -2.29 25.66
N HIS A 461 4.03 -1.46 24.90
CA HIS A 461 4.01 -1.48 23.45
C HIS A 461 5.25 -2.21 22.94
N PRO A 462 5.14 -3.45 22.43
CA PRO A 462 6.30 -4.21 21.93
C PRO A 462 7.11 -3.47 20.87
N GLN A 463 6.46 -2.61 20.08
CA GLN A 463 7.13 -1.79 19.07
C GLN A 463 8.23 -0.90 19.68
N SER A 464 8.02 -0.32 20.87
CA SER A 464 9.04 0.49 21.53
C SER A 464 10.29 -0.33 21.90
N VAL A 465 10.10 -1.61 22.26
CA VAL A 465 11.23 -2.53 22.51
C VAL A 465 11.99 -2.82 21.23
N THR A 466 11.26 -3.04 20.11
CA THR A 466 11.88 -3.21 18.78
C THR A 466 12.74 -1.99 18.42
N GLU A 467 12.22 -0.78 18.55
CA GLU A 467 12.92 0.47 18.20
C GLU A 467 14.20 0.71 19.01
N VAL A 468 14.18 0.34 20.29
CA VAL A 468 15.37 0.43 21.15
C VAL A 468 16.41 -0.62 20.76
N LEU A 469 15.97 -1.85 20.49
CA LEU A 469 16.88 -2.94 20.14
C LEU A 469 17.45 -2.82 18.72
N GLU A 470 16.78 -2.18 17.80
CA GLU A 470 17.35 -1.86 16.47
C GLU A 470 18.62 -0.98 16.55
N ARG A 471 18.77 -0.20 17.62
CA ARG A 471 19.95 0.64 17.87
C ARG A 471 21.09 -0.07 18.61
N MET A 472 20.86 -1.30 19.07
CA MET A 472 21.87 -2.07 19.79
C MET A 472 22.96 -2.55 18.84
N PRO A 473 24.25 -2.24 19.10
CA PRO A 473 25.34 -2.78 18.29
C PRO A 473 25.31 -4.30 18.21
N GLY A 474 25.48 -4.85 17.00
CA GLY A 474 25.43 -6.28 16.74
C GLY A 474 24.03 -6.85 16.49
N VAL A 475 22.97 -6.05 16.57
CA VAL A 475 21.60 -6.42 16.14
C VAL A 475 21.41 -5.99 14.69
N PHE A 476 21.10 -6.94 13.82
CA PHE A 476 20.78 -6.69 12.41
C PHE A 476 19.27 -6.42 12.20
N GLU A 477 18.44 -7.30 12.78
CA GLU A 477 16.98 -7.15 12.78
C GLU A 477 16.43 -7.66 14.11
N VAL A 478 15.26 -7.12 14.51
CA VAL A 478 14.56 -7.58 15.69
C VAL A 478 13.05 -7.45 15.52
N HIS A 479 12.32 -8.36 16.14
CA HIS A 479 10.88 -8.28 16.31
C HIS A 479 10.55 -8.51 17.77
N SER A 480 9.67 -7.69 18.33
CA SER A 480 9.18 -7.84 19.69
C SER A 480 7.68 -8.15 19.66
N GLY A 481 7.23 -9.02 20.57
CA GLY A 481 5.83 -9.40 20.68
C GLY A 481 5.46 -9.87 22.07
N GLY A 482 4.16 -9.92 22.33
CA GLY A 482 3.62 -10.49 23.57
C GLY A 482 3.43 -11.99 23.44
N VAL A 483 3.89 -12.74 24.43
CA VAL A 483 3.61 -14.17 24.58
C VAL A 483 2.89 -14.42 25.91
N ASP A 484 2.12 -15.52 26.00
CA ASP A 484 1.37 -15.86 27.20
C ASP A 484 2.30 -16.17 28.38
N ASP A 485 1.90 -15.75 29.57
CA ASP A 485 2.63 -15.93 30.82
C ASP A 485 1.67 -16.28 31.98
N GLU A 486 1.99 -17.29 32.73
CA GLU A 486 1.15 -17.79 33.82
C GLU A 486 1.02 -16.80 35.01
N HIS A 487 2.02 -15.92 35.19
CA HIS A 487 2.07 -14.99 36.33
C HIS A 487 1.63 -13.57 35.97
N THR A 488 1.95 -13.11 34.75
CA THR A 488 1.68 -11.72 34.31
C THR A 488 0.69 -11.66 33.17
N PHE A 489 0.02 -12.76 32.82
CA PHE A 489 -0.85 -12.96 31.65
C PHE A 489 -0.12 -12.84 30.32
N LYS A 490 0.73 -11.83 30.17
CA LYS A 490 1.61 -11.61 29.00
C LYS A 490 3.01 -11.22 29.47
N ARG A 491 4.01 -11.56 28.67
CA ARG A 491 5.39 -11.11 28.80
C ARG A 491 5.95 -10.72 27.43
N ILE A 492 6.99 -9.91 27.41
CA ILE A 492 7.70 -9.55 26.19
C ILE A 492 8.62 -10.69 25.78
N ALA A 493 8.50 -11.10 24.51
CA ALA A 493 9.47 -11.93 23.83
C ALA A 493 10.08 -11.15 22.66
N VAL A 494 11.37 -11.36 22.38
CA VAL A 494 12.07 -10.78 21.24
C VAL A 494 12.72 -11.86 20.41
N TRP A 495 12.69 -11.67 19.08
CA TRP A 495 13.40 -12.49 18.08
C TRP A 495 14.45 -11.61 17.43
N VAL A 496 15.72 -11.94 17.64
CA VAL A 496 16.88 -11.13 17.28
C VAL A 496 17.68 -11.82 16.20
N VAL A 497 17.88 -11.15 15.09
CA VAL A 497 18.88 -11.51 14.07
C VAL A 497 20.14 -10.71 14.38
N ARG A 498 21.25 -11.40 14.57
CA ARG A 498 22.55 -10.79 14.85
C ARG A 498 23.29 -10.43 13.58
N THR A 499 24.15 -9.43 13.63
CA THR A 499 25.09 -9.17 12.55
C THR A 499 26.08 -10.33 12.41
N ASP A 500 26.57 -10.61 11.19
CA ASP A 500 27.53 -11.71 10.93
C ASP A 500 28.99 -11.24 11.10
N ASP A 501 29.26 -10.57 12.23
CA ASP A 501 30.57 -10.05 12.58
C ASP A 501 30.91 -10.36 14.05
N GLU A 502 32.05 -9.85 14.51
CA GLU A 502 32.49 -10.05 15.90
C GLU A 502 31.52 -9.37 16.90
N THR A 503 30.95 -8.21 16.53
CA THR A 503 29.98 -7.48 17.38
C THR A 503 28.71 -8.30 17.58
N GLY A 504 28.16 -8.88 16.49
CA GLY A 504 26.97 -9.73 16.58
C GLY A 504 27.18 -10.97 17.46
N ARG A 505 28.40 -11.53 17.48
CA ARG A 505 28.74 -12.67 18.34
C ARG A 505 28.73 -12.31 19.83
N THR A 506 28.89 -11.05 20.20
CA THR A 506 28.85 -10.59 21.59
C THR A 506 27.44 -10.32 22.09
N VAL A 507 26.43 -10.29 21.21
CA VAL A 507 25.02 -10.08 21.61
C VAL A 507 24.49 -11.33 22.30
N THR A 508 24.33 -11.25 23.60
CA THR A 508 23.74 -12.30 24.46
C THR A 508 22.35 -11.88 24.94
N ALA A 509 21.57 -12.82 25.45
CA ALA A 509 20.25 -12.52 26.02
C ALA A 509 20.34 -11.49 27.16
N ASP A 510 21.36 -11.59 28.02
CA ASP A 510 21.58 -10.65 29.13
C ASP A 510 21.98 -9.25 28.60
N ALA A 511 22.78 -9.18 27.53
CA ALA A 511 23.12 -7.91 26.90
C ALA A 511 21.85 -7.23 26.32
N VAL A 512 20.96 -8.00 25.67
CA VAL A 512 19.67 -7.52 25.17
C VAL A 512 18.81 -6.99 26.31
N ARG A 513 18.66 -7.76 27.40
CA ARG A 513 17.88 -7.34 28.58
C ARG A 513 18.45 -6.08 29.22
N THR A 514 19.79 -6.01 29.36
CA THR A 514 20.47 -4.84 29.91
C THR A 514 20.25 -3.62 29.02
N TRP A 515 20.40 -3.76 27.70
CA TRP A 515 20.17 -2.67 26.75
C TRP A 515 18.75 -2.09 26.87
N VAL A 516 17.74 -2.98 26.98
CA VAL A 516 16.35 -2.53 27.16
C VAL A 516 16.16 -1.85 28.52
N ARG A 517 16.72 -2.41 29.61
CA ARG A 517 16.65 -1.81 30.95
C ARG A 517 17.24 -0.40 30.99
N ASP A 518 18.32 -0.16 30.28
CA ASP A 518 19.01 1.14 30.27
C ASP A 518 18.25 2.20 29.46
N ASN A 519 17.30 1.77 28.59
CA ASN A 519 16.59 2.67 27.68
C ASN A 519 15.07 2.73 27.87
N LEU A 520 14.47 1.75 28.56
CA LEU A 520 13.02 1.65 28.78
C LEU A 520 12.72 1.28 30.24
N ALA A 521 11.43 1.35 30.59
CA ALA A 521 10.96 0.94 31.92
C ALA A 521 11.07 -0.60 32.13
N ASP A 522 11.21 -1.02 33.38
CA ASP A 522 11.45 -2.43 33.76
C ASP A 522 10.41 -3.42 33.20
N HIS A 523 9.15 -3.02 33.08
CA HIS A 523 8.08 -3.85 32.51
C HIS A 523 8.24 -4.12 31.00
N SER A 524 9.10 -3.37 30.32
CA SER A 524 9.44 -3.56 28.91
C SER A 524 10.60 -4.53 28.70
N ILE A 525 11.28 -4.98 29.75
CA ILE A 525 12.43 -5.89 29.61
C ILE A 525 11.95 -7.25 29.11
N PRO A 526 12.50 -7.77 27.99
CA PRO A 526 12.08 -9.04 27.43
C PRO A 526 12.52 -10.19 28.36
N ARG A 527 11.56 -11.03 28.71
CA ARG A 527 11.88 -12.27 29.45
C ARG A 527 12.43 -13.33 28.52
N ASP A 528 11.93 -13.38 27.28
CA ASP A 528 12.37 -14.34 26.28
C ASP A 528 13.19 -13.63 25.21
N VAL A 529 14.41 -14.11 24.98
CA VAL A 529 15.28 -13.62 23.93
C VAL A 529 15.63 -14.79 23.00
N ASN A 530 15.07 -14.77 21.80
CA ASN A 530 15.24 -15.83 20.81
C ASN A 530 16.17 -15.35 19.70
N PHE A 531 17.29 -16.03 19.47
CA PHE A 531 18.16 -15.74 18.35
C PHE A 531 17.73 -16.55 17.13
N VAL A 532 17.57 -15.88 16.01
CA VAL A 532 17.08 -16.47 14.74
C VAL A 532 17.99 -16.03 13.58
N ASP A 533 18.01 -16.83 12.52
CA ASP A 533 18.80 -16.49 11.32
C ASP A 533 18.12 -15.43 10.47
N SER A 534 16.77 -15.38 10.48
CA SER A 534 15.97 -14.39 9.75
C SER A 534 14.59 -14.25 10.34
N LEU A 535 13.92 -13.12 10.09
CA LEU A 535 12.52 -12.90 10.46
C LEU A 535 11.60 -13.28 9.28
N PRO A 536 10.55 -14.11 9.51
CA PRO A 536 9.60 -14.49 8.47
C PRO A 536 8.76 -13.29 8.06
N ARG A 537 8.70 -13.01 6.75
CA ARG A 537 8.00 -11.85 6.21
C ARG A 537 6.97 -12.24 5.15
N ASN A 538 5.89 -11.48 5.07
CA ASN A 538 4.94 -11.59 3.97
C ASN A 538 5.44 -10.82 2.73
N ALA A 539 4.67 -10.88 1.64
CA ALA A 539 5.01 -10.23 0.37
C ALA A 539 5.12 -8.69 0.44
N THR A 540 4.64 -8.05 1.51
CA THR A 540 4.80 -6.62 1.78
C THR A 540 5.96 -6.29 2.69
N GLY A 541 6.73 -7.30 3.11
CA GLY A 541 7.84 -7.16 4.02
C GLY A 541 7.46 -7.09 5.51
N LYS A 542 6.19 -7.25 5.87
CA LYS A 542 5.75 -7.35 7.27
C LYS A 542 6.21 -8.66 7.87
N VAL A 543 6.76 -8.60 9.10
CA VAL A 543 7.00 -9.80 9.90
C VAL A 543 5.67 -10.53 10.13
N VAL A 544 5.69 -11.85 10.02
CA VAL A 544 4.53 -12.72 10.24
C VAL A 544 4.71 -13.44 11.58
N PRO A 545 4.16 -12.92 12.71
CA PRO A 545 4.44 -13.44 14.04
C PRO A 545 4.12 -14.93 14.22
N ARG A 546 3.06 -15.43 13.59
CA ARG A 546 2.68 -16.87 13.64
C ARG A 546 3.71 -17.82 13.02
N ASN A 547 4.61 -17.30 12.18
CA ASN A 547 5.68 -18.08 11.53
C ASN A 547 7.02 -17.95 12.27
N LEU A 548 7.07 -17.16 13.34
CA LEU A 548 8.24 -17.10 14.21
C LEU A 548 8.39 -18.43 14.96
N PRO A 549 9.63 -18.85 15.28
CA PRO A 549 9.84 -19.99 16.16
C PRO A 549 9.13 -19.77 17.50
N PRO A 550 8.62 -20.84 18.13
CA PRO A 550 8.06 -20.74 19.47
C PRO A 550 9.06 -20.05 20.41
N SER A 551 8.57 -19.14 21.23
CA SER A 551 9.39 -18.47 22.22
C SER A 551 9.82 -19.50 23.29
N THR A 552 11.13 -19.62 23.50
CA THR A 552 11.69 -20.48 24.53
C THR A 552 12.04 -19.63 25.74
N ARG A 553 11.46 -20.00 26.90
CA ARG A 553 11.84 -19.40 28.16
C ARG A 553 13.24 -19.90 28.50
N GLU A 554 14.20 -19.00 28.62
CA GLU A 554 15.46 -19.29 29.34
C GLU A 554 15.14 -19.14 30.84
N ASP A 555 15.13 -20.27 31.57
CA ASP A 555 14.96 -20.31 33.01
C ASP A 555 16.13 -19.63 33.77
#